data_26846817af1791ba151ff37b3156b50f
#
_entry.id   26846817af1791ba151ff37b3156b50f
#
_cell.length_a   1.000
_cell.length_b   1.000
_cell.length_c   1.000
_cell.angle_alpha   90.00
_cell.angle_beta   90.00
_cell.angle_gamma   90.00
#
_symmetry.space_group_name_H-M   'P 1'
#
loop_
_entity.id
_entity.type
_entity.pdbx_description
1 polymer ?
#
loop_
_entity_poly.entity_id
_entity_poly.type
_entity_poly.pdbx_seq_one_letter_code
_entity_poly.pdbx_strand_id
1 'polypeptide(L)'
;VSPVPIVALLLLGCAANAQSDARILHAIGQVEGGERGQRGDGGAALGLYQMHPEAWADGNAQLLREGREPFPRWQWRSPLAQDMVALAYLRALRGRLTARGIPNPSPECLALCWNLGFTGAASIGFRLSNAPAARASYAVRVGNLVRR
;
A
#
# COMPACT_ATOMS: atom_id res chain seq x y z
N VAL A 1 31.17 24.81 5.87
CA VAL A 1 30.18 23.73 5.58
C VAL A 1 28.95 24.41 4.98
N SER A 2 28.75 24.27 3.67
CA SER A 2 27.55 24.82 3.01
C SER A 2 26.34 24.03 3.45
N PRO A 3 25.24 24.66 3.87
CA PRO A 3 24.03 23.96 4.20
C PRO A 3 23.44 23.33 2.91
N VAL A 4 23.27 22.02 2.90
CA VAL A 4 22.50 21.34 1.85
C VAL A 4 21.07 21.90 1.94
N PRO A 5 20.51 22.46 0.87
CA PRO A 5 19.18 23.05 0.95
C PRO A 5 18.15 21.98 1.34
N ILE A 6 17.33 22.29 2.31
CA ILE A 6 16.24 21.43 2.84
C ILE A 6 15.36 20.87 1.72
N VAL A 7 15.21 21.62 0.62
CA VAL A 7 14.46 21.21 -0.58
C VAL A 7 15.08 19.97 -1.27
N ALA A 8 16.41 19.87 -1.33
CA ALA A 8 17.07 18.71 -1.93
C ALA A 8 16.88 17.44 -1.08
N LEU A 9 16.85 17.58 0.23
CA LEU A 9 16.61 16.46 1.15
C LEU A 9 15.17 15.95 1.05
N LEU A 10 14.19 16.84 0.88
CA LEU A 10 12.78 16.50 0.68
C LEU A 10 12.55 15.78 -0.64
N LEU A 11 13.19 16.21 -1.72
CA LEU A 11 13.06 15.58 -3.05
C LEU A 11 13.69 14.17 -3.07
N LEU A 12 14.81 13.98 -2.40
CA LEU A 12 15.47 12.68 -2.26
C LEU A 12 14.61 11.72 -1.43
N GLY A 13 13.99 12.20 -0.36
CA GLY A 13 13.08 11.41 0.46
C GLY A 13 11.82 10.95 -0.30
N CYS A 14 11.23 11.82 -1.11
CA CYS A 14 10.07 11.47 -1.95
C CYS A 14 10.41 10.43 -3.01
N ALA A 15 11.57 10.53 -3.67
CA ALA A 15 12.02 9.58 -4.68
C ALA A 15 12.30 8.20 -4.07
N ALA A 16 12.94 8.13 -2.90
CA ALA A 16 13.21 6.89 -2.19
C ALA A 16 11.92 6.18 -1.75
N ASN A 17 10.92 6.93 -1.27
CA ASN A 17 9.62 6.38 -0.89
C ASN A 17 8.86 5.86 -2.11
N ALA A 18 8.86 6.57 -3.25
CA ALA A 18 8.21 6.13 -4.48
C ALA A 18 8.79 4.81 -5.00
N GLN A 19 10.12 4.65 -4.99
CA GLN A 19 10.78 3.40 -5.37
C GLN A 19 10.46 2.27 -4.39
N SER A 20 10.42 2.55 -3.09
CA SER A 20 10.03 1.60 -2.05
C SER A 20 8.59 1.14 -2.24
N ASP A 21 7.66 2.05 -2.52
CA ASP A 21 6.25 1.72 -2.73
C ASP A 21 6.03 0.85 -3.96
N ALA A 22 6.74 1.10 -5.06
CA ALA A 22 6.67 0.26 -6.25
C ALA A 22 7.12 -1.18 -5.96
N ARG A 23 8.20 -1.36 -5.18
CA ARG A 23 8.68 -2.69 -4.76
C ARG A 23 7.71 -3.40 -3.84
N ILE A 24 7.14 -2.68 -2.87
CA ILE A 24 6.13 -3.23 -1.94
C ILE A 24 4.89 -3.67 -2.73
N LEU A 25 4.41 -2.83 -3.63
CA LEU A 25 3.24 -3.14 -4.44
C LEU A 25 3.47 -4.36 -5.33
N HIS A 26 4.65 -4.48 -5.95
CA HIS A 26 5.03 -5.66 -6.72
C HIS A 26 4.98 -6.93 -5.87
N ALA A 27 5.54 -6.87 -4.66
CA ALA A 27 5.52 -7.99 -3.72
C ALA A 27 4.08 -8.36 -3.29
N ILE A 28 3.24 -7.37 -3.01
CA ILE A 28 1.82 -7.59 -2.70
C ILE A 28 1.14 -8.32 -3.88
N GLY A 29 1.32 -7.85 -5.10
CA GLY A 29 0.75 -8.49 -6.29
C GLY A 29 1.15 -9.95 -6.44
N GLN A 30 2.40 -10.29 -6.16
CA GLN A 30 2.89 -11.68 -6.19
C GLN A 30 2.25 -12.54 -5.09
N VAL A 31 2.13 -12.01 -3.88
CA VAL A 31 1.51 -12.74 -2.75
C VAL A 31 0.01 -12.94 -2.97
N GLU A 32 -0.65 -12.00 -3.64
CA GLU A 32 -2.07 -12.05 -3.97
C GLU A 32 -2.40 -13.00 -5.14
N GLY A 33 -1.42 -13.54 -5.82
CA GLY A 33 -1.61 -14.53 -6.88
C GLY A 33 -1.10 -14.15 -8.26
N GLY A 34 -0.64 -12.93 -8.47
CA GLY A 34 0.06 -12.51 -9.69
C GLY A 34 -0.80 -12.25 -10.93
N GLU A 35 -2.13 -12.23 -10.81
CA GLU A 35 -3.04 -12.10 -11.96
C GLU A 35 -3.90 -10.84 -11.89
N ARG A 36 -3.88 -10.04 -12.97
CA ARG A 36 -4.64 -8.78 -13.04
C ARG A 36 -6.15 -8.93 -13.15
N GLY A 37 -6.61 -10.06 -13.66
CA GLY A 37 -8.03 -10.34 -13.86
C GLY A 37 -8.69 -11.12 -12.75
N GLN A 38 -7.97 -11.41 -11.67
CA GLN A 38 -8.49 -12.25 -10.59
C GLN A 38 -9.56 -11.57 -9.73
N ARG A 39 -10.44 -12.38 -9.19
CA ARG A 39 -11.48 -11.98 -8.23
C ARG A 39 -11.39 -12.87 -7.01
N GLY A 40 -11.37 -12.27 -5.82
CA GLY A 40 -11.36 -12.95 -4.54
C GLY A 40 -12.49 -12.48 -3.64
N ASP A 41 -12.64 -13.12 -2.49
CA ASP A 41 -13.62 -12.76 -1.46
C ASP A 41 -15.05 -12.58 -2.02
N GLY A 42 -15.51 -13.56 -2.80
CA GLY A 42 -16.83 -13.49 -3.41
C GLY A 42 -17.02 -12.37 -4.45
N GLY A 43 -15.94 -11.84 -5.00
CA GLY A 43 -15.93 -10.75 -5.97
C GLY A 43 -15.68 -9.35 -5.35
N ALA A 44 -15.49 -9.26 -4.05
CA ALA A 44 -15.16 -7.99 -3.38
C ALA A 44 -13.71 -7.57 -3.61
N ALA A 45 -12.78 -8.52 -3.63
CA ALA A 45 -11.36 -8.27 -3.90
C ALA A 45 -11.08 -8.40 -5.40
N LEU A 46 -10.56 -7.36 -6.03
CA LEU A 46 -10.39 -7.30 -7.48
C LEU A 46 -8.95 -6.98 -7.89
N GLY A 47 -8.52 -7.63 -8.98
CA GLY A 47 -7.29 -7.33 -9.70
C GLY A 47 -6.03 -7.91 -9.07
N LEU A 48 -4.88 -7.45 -9.58
CA LEU A 48 -3.55 -7.92 -9.16
C LEU A 48 -3.32 -7.78 -7.66
N TYR A 49 -3.83 -6.71 -7.07
CA TYR A 49 -3.59 -6.35 -5.67
C TYR A 49 -4.76 -6.68 -4.75
N GLN A 50 -5.78 -7.35 -5.26
CA GLN A 50 -6.98 -7.78 -4.53
C GLN A 50 -7.59 -6.65 -3.68
N MET A 51 -7.79 -5.49 -4.31
CA MET A 51 -8.33 -4.32 -3.63
C MET A 51 -9.84 -4.43 -3.41
N HIS A 52 -10.24 -4.27 -2.17
CA HIS A 52 -11.64 -4.13 -1.76
C HIS A 52 -12.19 -2.73 -2.10
N PRO A 53 -13.53 -2.54 -2.11
CA PRO A 53 -14.15 -1.25 -2.44
C PRO A 53 -13.63 -0.08 -1.59
N GLU A 54 -13.42 -0.29 -0.30
CA GLU A 54 -12.94 0.75 0.63
C GLU A 54 -11.51 1.16 0.33
N ALA A 55 -10.62 0.20 0.05
CA ALA A 55 -9.24 0.48 -0.33
C ALA A 55 -9.16 1.23 -1.67
N TRP A 56 -10.00 0.86 -2.62
CA TRP A 56 -10.12 1.56 -3.90
C TRP A 56 -10.58 3.01 -3.72
N ALA A 57 -11.61 3.22 -2.89
CA ALA A 57 -12.09 4.56 -2.54
C ALA A 57 -11.02 5.40 -1.84
N ASP A 58 -10.28 4.83 -0.91
CA ASP A 58 -9.18 5.49 -0.21
C ASP A 58 -8.03 5.87 -1.17
N GLY A 59 -7.69 5.00 -2.11
CA GLY A 59 -6.70 5.28 -3.15
C GLY A 59 -7.15 6.45 -4.05
N ASN A 60 -8.41 6.45 -4.47
CA ASN A 60 -8.98 7.55 -5.25
C ASN A 60 -9.02 8.87 -4.46
N ALA A 61 -9.36 8.82 -3.18
CA ALA A 61 -9.32 10.01 -2.32
C ALA A 61 -7.90 10.58 -2.24
N GLN A 62 -6.88 9.72 -2.19
CA GLN A 62 -5.48 10.15 -2.23
C GLN A 62 -5.12 10.78 -3.58
N LEU A 63 -5.53 10.20 -4.71
CA LEU A 63 -5.32 10.78 -6.04
C LEU A 63 -5.92 12.19 -6.12
N LEU A 64 -7.15 12.37 -5.63
CA LEU A 64 -7.80 13.68 -5.59
C LEU A 64 -7.03 14.69 -4.73
N ARG A 65 -6.53 14.30 -3.56
CA ARG A 65 -5.68 15.16 -2.72
C ARG A 65 -4.39 15.59 -3.43
N GLU A 66 -3.90 14.76 -4.35
CA GLU A 66 -2.71 15.03 -5.16
C GLU A 66 -3.02 15.81 -6.45
N GLY A 67 -4.27 16.23 -6.65
CA GLY A 67 -4.72 16.93 -7.86
C GLY A 67 -4.80 16.06 -9.10
N ARG A 68 -4.99 14.75 -8.93
CA ARG A 68 -5.04 13.75 -9.99
C ARG A 68 -6.46 13.20 -10.16
N GLU A 69 -6.75 12.74 -11.39
CA GLU A 69 -8.03 12.12 -11.71
C GLU A 69 -8.19 10.77 -11.00
N PRO A 70 -9.35 10.51 -10.39
CA PRO A 70 -9.67 9.21 -9.84
C PRO A 70 -10.05 8.22 -10.95
N PHE A 71 -10.00 6.95 -10.62
CA PHE A 71 -10.44 5.84 -11.49
C PHE A 71 -11.71 5.21 -10.90
N PRO A 72 -12.86 5.29 -11.58
CA PRO A 72 -14.06 4.58 -11.14
C PRO A 72 -13.79 3.08 -10.96
N ARG A 73 -14.42 2.46 -9.96
CA ARG A 73 -14.16 1.06 -9.65
C ARG A 73 -14.46 0.10 -10.80
N TRP A 74 -15.38 0.43 -11.69
CA TRP A 74 -15.66 -0.39 -12.87
C TRP A 74 -14.47 -0.51 -13.85
N GLN A 75 -13.46 0.39 -13.73
CA GLN A 75 -12.21 0.32 -14.50
C GLN A 75 -11.16 -0.62 -13.88
N TRP A 76 -11.53 -1.41 -12.90
CA TRP A 76 -10.62 -2.29 -12.17
C TRP A 76 -9.81 -3.27 -13.06
N ARG A 77 -10.30 -3.56 -14.28
CA ARG A 77 -9.55 -4.39 -15.24
C ARG A 77 -8.41 -3.65 -15.94
N SER A 78 -8.40 -2.33 -15.91
CA SER A 78 -7.30 -1.55 -16.48
C SER A 78 -6.04 -1.72 -15.62
N PRO A 79 -4.91 -2.20 -16.20
CA PRO A 79 -3.64 -2.27 -15.48
C PRO A 79 -3.21 -0.91 -14.93
N LEU A 80 -3.39 0.16 -15.71
CA LEU A 80 -3.08 1.52 -15.28
C LEU A 80 -3.91 1.93 -14.05
N ALA A 81 -5.22 1.69 -14.08
CA ALA A 81 -6.08 2.02 -12.95
C ALA A 81 -5.69 1.23 -11.69
N GLN A 82 -5.43 -0.07 -11.83
CA GLN A 82 -4.96 -0.90 -10.71
C GLN A 82 -3.68 -0.33 -10.08
N ASP A 83 -2.68 -0.04 -10.89
CA ASP A 83 -1.38 0.44 -10.40
C ASP A 83 -1.49 1.83 -9.78
N MET A 84 -2.20 2.75 -10.41
CA MET A 84 -2.35 4.12 -9.93
C MET A 84 -3.11 4.20 -8.62
N VAL A 85 -4.23 3.50 -8.52
CA VAL A 85 -5.06 3.48 -7.30
C VAL A 85 -4.33 2.76 -6.17
N ALA A 86 -3.67 1.64 -6.45
CA ALA A 86 -2.94 0.88 -5.45
C ALA A 86 -1.73 1.65 -4.90
N LEU A 87 -0.95 2.33 -5.76
CA LEU A 87 0.16 3.19 -5.31
C LEU A 87 -0.35 4.36 -4.46
N ALA A 88 -1.45 4.98 -4.87
CA ALA A 88 -2.07 6.05 -4.09
C ALA A 88 -2.57 5.53 -2.73
N TYR A 89 -3.14 4.34 -2.68
CA TYR A 89 -3.57 3.73 -1.42
C TYR A 89 -2.37 3.46 -0.49
N LEU A 90 -1.23 2.99 -0.99
CA LEU A 90 0.00 2.87 -0.18
C LEU A 90 0.43 4.22 0.40
N ARG A 91 0.39 5.29 -0.39
CA ARG A 91 0.70 6.64 0.13
C ARG A 91 -0.29 7.10 1.19
N ALA A 92 -1.57 6.80 1.03
CA ALA A 92 -2.57 7.08 2.05
C ALA A 92 -2.30 6.33 3.36
N LEU A 93 -1.93 5.05 3.29
CA LEU A 93 -1.54 4.25 4.45
C LEU A 93 -0.31 4.83 5.15
N ARG A 94 0.72 5.23 4.40
CA ARG A 94 1.90 5.90 4.96
C ARG A 94 1.54 7.17 5.70
N GLY A 95 0.68 8.01 5.13
CA GLY A 95 0.21 9.24 5.77
C GLY A 95 -0.51 8.97 7.09
N ARG A 96 -1.38 7.98 7.12
CA ARG A 96 -2.09 7.57 8.35
C ARG A 96 -1.15 7.01 9.40
N LEU A 97 -0.16 6.20 9.01
CA LEU A 97 0.84 5.67 9.91
C LEU A 97 1.73 6.76 10.48
N THR A 98 2.16 7.72 9.67
CA THR A 98 2.91 8.91 10.11
C THR A 98 2.12 9.69 11.17
N ALA A 99 0.83 9.89 10.95
CA ALA A 99 -0.05 10.56 11.92
C ALA A 99 -0.19 9.78 13.24
N ARG A 100 0.09 8.49 13.25
CA ARG A 100 0.12 7.61 14.43
C ARG A 100 1.51 7.48 15.05
N GLY A 101 2.50 8.27 14.60
CA GLY A 101 3.87 8.22 15.11
C GLY A 101 4.73 7.11 14.49
N ILE A 102 4.35 6.57 13.34
CA ILE A 102 5.10 5.56 12.59
C ILE A 102 5.50 6.15 11.22
N PRO A 103 6.52 7.03 11.17
CA PRO A 103 6.88 7.75 9.94
C PRO A 103 7.62 6.90 8.90
N ASN A 104 8.26 5.80 9.34
CA ASN A 104 9.03 4.89 8.48
C ASN A 104 8.54 3.45 8.66
N PRO A 105 7.30 3.12 8.24
CA PRO A 105 6.77 1.78 8.42
C PRO A 105 7.58 0.76 7.61
N SER A 106 7.78 -0.42 8.20
CA SER A 106 8.39 -1.55 7.50
C SER A 106 7.47 -2.06 6.38
N PRO A 107 8.00 -2.79 5.39
CA PRO A 107 7.17 -3.49 4.40
C PRO A 107 6.11 -4.39 5.03
N GLU A 108 6.45 -5.06 6.14
CA GLU A 108 5.53 -5.91 6.90
C GLU A 108 4.37 -5.10 7.52
N CYS A 109 4.68 -3.94 8.07
CA CYS A 109 3.65 -3.05 8.64
C CYS A 109 2.67 -2.57 7.56
N LEU A 110 3.17 -2.16 6.40
CA LEU A 110 2.34 -1.76 5.27
C LEU A 110 1.51 -2.92 4.72
N ALA A 111 2.11 -4.11 4.59
CA ALA A 111 1.40 -5.31 4.16
C ALA A 111 0.32 -5.74 5.16
N LEU A 112 0.57 -5.57 6.45
CA LEU A 112 -0.42 -5.83 7.49
C LEU A 112 -1.62 -4.87 7.36
N CYS A 113 -1.37 -3.58 7.15
CA CYS A 113 -2.41 -2.59 6.89
C CYS A 113 -3.17 -2.88 5.60
N TRP A 114 -2.49 -3.35 4.56
CA TRP A 114 -3.12 -3.75 3.30
C TRP A 114 -4.10 -4.90 3.50
N ASN A 115 -3.68 -5.91 4.22
CA ASN A 115 -4.41 -7.16 4.39
C ASN A 115 -5.56 -7.07 5.42
N LEU A 116 -5.34 -6.39 6.55
CA LEU A 116 -6.35 -6.22 7.62
C LEU A 116 -7.20 -4.96 7.45
N GLY A 117 -6.82 -4.05 6.58
CA GLY A 117 -7.26 -2.66 6.62
C GLY A 117 -6.56 -1.88 7.72
N PHE A 118 -6.52 -0.55 7.59
CA PHE A 118 -5.84 0.30 8.58
C PHE A 118 -6.44 0.17 9.98
N THR A 119 -7.76 0.19 10.10
CA THR A 119 -8.46 0.05 11.39
C THR A 119 -8.17 -1.31 12.04
N GLY A 120 -8.17 -2.39 11.26
CA GLY A 120 -7.83 -3.73 11.75
C GLY A 120 -6.39 -3.81 12.25
N ALA A 121 -5.45 -3.26 11.51
CA ALA A 121 -4.04 -3.20 11.93
C ALA A 121 -3.84 -2.32 13.18
N ALA A 122 -4.55 -1.20 13.27
CA ALA A 122 -4.52 -0.32 14.45
C ALA A 122 -5.03 -1.03 15.70
N SER A 123 -6.07 -1.85 15.58
CA SER A 123 -6.65 -2.60 16.71
C SER A 123 -5.68 -3.57 17.38
N ILE A 124 -4.66 -4.00 16.64
CA ILE A 124 -3.58 -4.87 17.17
C ILE A 124 -2.25 -4.12 17.36
N GLY A 125 -2.28 -2.79 17.34
CA GLY A 125 -1.11 -1.94 17.53
C GLY A 125 -0.09 -2.02 16.41
N PHE A 126 -0.48 -2.39 15.21
CA PHE A 126 0.38 -2.59 14.03
C PHE A 126 1.49 -3.64 14.26
N ARG A 127 1.26 -4.59 15.16
CA ARG A 127 2.26 -5.58 15.54
C ARG A 127 1.94 -6.95 14.94
N LEU A 128 2.90 -7.53 14.23
CA LEU A 128 2.79 -8.88 13.67
C LEU A 128 2.51 -9.93 14.74
N SER A 129 3.14 -9.78 15.92
CA SER A 129 2.95 -10.71 17.05
C SER A 129 1.51 -10.77 17.57
N ASN A 130 0.70 -9.75 17.31
CA ASN A 130 -0.70 -9.66 17.70
C ASN A 130 -1.65 -10.04 16.57
N ALA A 131 -1.13 -10.30 15.36
CA ALA A 131 -1.95 -10.66 14.21
C ALA A 131 -2.29 -12.15 14.20
N PRO A 132 -3.45 -12.54 13.62
CA PRO A 132 -3.71 -13.95 13.31
C PRO A 132 -2.57 -14.52 12.44
N ALA A 133 -2.23 -15.79 12.64
CA ALA A 133 -1.06 -16.42 12.01
C ALA A 133 -1.04 -16.27 10.48
N ALA A 134 -2.19 -16.42 9.81
CA ALA A 134 -2.29 -16.26 8.35
C ALA A 134 -1.99 -14.83 7.91
N ARG A 135 -2.41 -13.84 8.68
CA ARG A 135 -2.17 -12.42 8.37
C ARG A 135 -0.71 -12.02 8.62
N ALA A 136 -0.12 -12.51 9.70
CA ALA A 136 1.30 -12.36 9.99
C ALA A 136 2.15 -13.01 8.89
N SER A 137 1.82 -14.21 8.47
CA SER A 137 2.49 -14.92 7.38
C SER A 137 2.42 -14.15 6.07
N TYR A 138 1.28 -13.59 5.71
CA TYR A 138 1.12 -12.71 4.56
C TYR A 138 2.11 -11.55 4.59
N ALA A 139 2.15 -10.82 5.69
CA ALA A 139 3.02 -9.66 5.86
C ALA A 139 4.52 -10.04 5.75
N VAL A 140 4.92 -11.15 6.39
CA VAL A 140 6.30 -11.66 6.30
C VAL A 140 6.67 -12.05 4.88
N ARG A 141 5.78 -12.69 4.13
CA ARG A 141 6.02 -13.05 2.72
C ARG A 141 6.25 -11.82 1.85
N VAL A 142 5.43 -10.77 2.03
CA VAL A 142 5.64 -9.49 1.34
C VAL A 142 7.01 -8.90 1.69
N GLY A 143 7.34 -8.80 2.98
CA GLY A 143 8.62 -8.26 3.42
C GLY A 143 9.82 -9.02 2.87
N ASN A 144 9.74 -10.35 2.81
CA ASN A 144 10.80 -11.19 2.25
C ASN A 144 11.00 -10.94 0.75
N LEU A 145 9.92 -10.72 -0.01
CA LEU A 145 10.01 -10.41 -1.43
C LEU A 145 10.59 -9.02 -1.68
N VAL A 146 10.28 -8.04 -0.85
CA VAL A 146 10.83 -6.67 -0.96
C VAL A 146 12.35 -6.65 -0.76
N ARG A 147 12.88 -7.52 0.09
CA ARG A 147 14.32 -7.56 0.42
C ARG A 147 15.17 -8.39 -0.56
N ARG A 148 14.59 -9.07 -1.53
CA ARG A 148 15.29 -9.78 -2.61
C ARG A 148 15.68 -8.85 -3.75
#